data_e4b412cc906991f35a24cb332b598a9b
#
_entry.id   e4b412cc906991f35a24cb332b598a9b
#
_cell.length_a   1.000
_cell.length_b   1.000
_cell.length_c   1.000
_cell.angle_alpha   90.00
_cell.angle_beta   90.00
_cell.angle_gamma   90.00
#
_symmetry.space_group_name_H-M   'P 1'
#
loop_
_entity.id
_entity.type
_entity.pdbx_description
1 polymer ?
#
loop_
_entity_poly.entity_id
_entity_poly.type
_entity_poly.pdbx_seq_one_letter_code
_entity_poly.pdbx_strand_id
1 'polypeptide(L)' 'MTDNASRMLEDGSYYAIVVDADTGGDAGIVVELTIIGGAHKGDVVTVRAVGTDRDPVALLGLPATLVVTNRQPTVTFDE' A
#
# COMPACT_ATOMS: atom_id res chain seq x y z
N MET A 1 15.60 3.59 -7.52
CA MET A 1 15.48 3.49 -6.97
C MET A 1 14.73 3.34 -6.44
N THR A 2 14.58 3.32 -6.24
CA THR A 2 14.15 3.02 -5.73
C THR A 2 13.26 2.66 -4.83
N ASP A 3 13.05 2.15 -4.10
CA ASP A 3 12.27 1.82 -3.03
C ASP A 3 12.30 2.84 -2.00
N ASN A 4 12.18 4.02 -2.44
CA ASN A 4 12.17 5.12 -1.57
C ASN A 4 11.11 5.04 -0.52
N ALA A 5 9.97 4.49 -0.89
CA ALA A 5 8.86 4.45 0.02
C ALA A 5 9.17 3.66 1.27
N SER A 6 9.78 2.49 1.11
CA SER A 6 9.97 1.64 2.27
C SER A 6 10.96 2.24 3.24
N ARG A 7 11.86 3.10 2.80
CA ARG A 7 12.76 3.68 3.76
C ARG A 7 12.27 5.02 4.28
N MET A 8 11.19 5.55 3.69
CA MET A 8 10.71 6.85 4.12
C MET A 8 9.69 6.78 5.23
N LEU A 9 8.96 5.69 5.34
CA LEU A 9 7.87 5.63 6.31
C LEU A 9 8.35 5.09 7.63
N GLU A 10 8.02 5.84 8.67
CA GLU A 10 8.27 5.40 10.03
C GLU A 10 7.18 4.45 10.46
N ASP A 11 7.44 3.68 11.51
CA ASP A 11 6.42 2.81 12.06
C ASP A 11 5.20 3.63 12.44
N GLY A 12 4.04 3.10 12.11
CA GLY A 12 2.79 3.78 12.40
C GLY A 12 1.72 3.37 11.41
N SER A 13 0.58 4.04 11.50
CA SER A 13 -0.55 3.80 10.63
C SER A 13 -0.76 4.99 9.72
N TYR A 14 -1.06 4.71 8.45
CA TYR A 14 -1.22 5.76 7.46
C TYR A 14 -2.48 5.48 6.66
N TYR A 15 -3.29 6.50 6.44
CA TYR A 15 -4.44 6.38 5.55
C TYR A 15 -4.00 6.62 4.13
N ALA A 16 -4.52 5.82 3.22
CA ALA A 16 -4.09 5.86 1.84
C ALA A 16 -5.23 5.47 0.91
N ILE A 17 -4.99 5.68 -0.37
CA ILE A 17 -5.92 5.25 -1.42
C ILE A 17 -5.12 4.44 -2.43
N VAL A 18 -5.72 3.37 -2.92
CA VAL A 18 -5.09 2.54 -3.94
C VAL A 18 -5.17 3.28 -5.27
N VAL A 19 -4.01 3.58 -5.85
CA VAL A 19 -3.97 4.28 -7.13
C VAL A 19 -3.54 3.36 -8.27
N ASP A 20 -2.97 2.21 -7.96
CA ASP A 20 -2.64 1.22 -8.98
C ASP A 20 -2.56 -0.14 -8.31
N ALA A 21 -2.84 -1.18 -9.08
CA ALA A 21 -2.75 -2.54 -8.57
C ALA A 21 -2.46 -3.48 -9.73
N ASP A 22 -1.60 -4.45 -9.49
CA ASP A 22 -1.22 -5.39 -10.52
C ASP A 22 -0.93 -6.73 -9.88
N THR A 23 -1.00 -7.79 -10.66
CA THR A 23 -0.66 -9.10 -10.14
C THR A 23 0.84 -9.18 -9.91
N GLY A 24 1.20 -9.74 -8.77
CA GLY A 24 2.60 -9.89 -8.39
C GLY A 24 3.13 -11.29 -8.62
N GLY A 25 2.72 -11.94 -9.68
CA GLY A 25 3.14 -13.31 -9.95
C GLY A 25 2.51 -14.28 -8.94
N ASP A 26 3.31 -15.14 -8.37
CA ASP A 26 2.79 -16.12 -7.44
C ASP A 26 2.47 -15.55 -6.11
N ALA A 27 2.89 -14.36 -5.81
CA ALA A 27 2.93 -13.90 -4.44
C ALA A 27 1.82 -12.93 -4.10
N GLY A 28 0.81 -12.82 -4.92
CA GLY A 28 -0.30 -11.95 -4.60
C GLY A 28 -0.36 -10.73 -5.49
N ILE A 29 -0.70 -9.60 -4.93
CA ILE A 29 -0.96 -8.38 -5.69
C ILE A 29 0.00 -7.30 -5.22
N VAL A 30 0.56 -6.54 -6.17
CA VAL A 30 1.36 -5.38 -5.86
C VAL A 30 0.47 -4.17 -6.01
N VAL A 31 0.38 -3.36 -4.97
CA VAL A 31 -0.47 -2.16 -5.01
C VAL A 31 0.38 -0.93 -4.79
N GLU A 32 0.00 0.14 -5.47
CA GLU A 32 0.54 1.46 -5.20
C GLU A 32 -0.48 2.25 -4.42
N LEU A 33 -0.05 2.85 -3.34
CA LEU A 33 -0.92 3.61 -2.46
C LEU A 33 -0.41 5.04 -2.40
N THR A 34 -1.35 5.99 -2.38
CA THR A 34 -1.01 7.37 -2.11
C THR A 34 -1.46 7.70 -0.70
N ILE A 35 -0.55 8.17 0.12
CA ILE A 35 -0.86 8.57 1.49
C ILE A 35 -1.70 9.83 1.44
N ILE A 36 -2.82 9.85 2.15
CA ILE A 36 -3.76 10.96 2.05
C ILE A 36 -3.82 11.82 3.30
N GLY A 37 -3.00 11.53 4.30
CA GLY A 37 -3.01 12.37 5.50
C GLY A 37 -1.69 12.32 6.23
N GLY A 38 -1.49 13.26 7.12
CA GLY A 38 -0.29 13.31 7.95
C GLY A 38 0.91 13.89 7.23
N ALA A 39 2.07 13.67 7.80
CA ALA A 39 3.30 14.27 7.30
C ALA A 39 3.72 13.71 5.95
N HIS A 40 3.26 12.52 5.63
CA HIS A 40 3.64 11.87 4.38
C HIS A 40 2.56 12.01 3.31
N LYS A 41 1.62 12.91 3.48
CA LYS A 41 0.56 13.11 2.52
C LYS A 41 1.14 13.37 1.13
N GLY A 42 0.66 12.63 0.16
CA GLY A 42 1.15 12.74 -1.21
C GLY A 42 2.22 11.75 -1.58
N ASP A 43 2.80 11.08 -0.60
CA ASP A 43 3.82 10.08 -0.89
C ASP A 43 3.17 8.84 -1.50
N VAL A 44 3.87 8.23 -2.43
CA VAL A 44 3.41 7.01 -3.07
C VAL A 44 4.22 5.84 -2.54
N VAL A 45 3.53 4.80 -2.12
CA VAL A 45 4.16 3.63 -1.51
C VAL A 45 3.73 2.41 -2.30
N THR A 46 4.68 1.53 -2.61
CA THR A 46 4.38 0.27 -3.27
C THR A 46 4.46 -0.85 -2.25
N VAL A 47 3.40 -1.64 -2.15
CA VAL A 47 3.29 -2.69 -1.16
C VAL A 47 2.80 -3.96 -1.82
N ARG A 48 3.34 -5.09 -1.41
CA ARG A 48 2.86 -6.38 -1.85
C ARG A 48 1.82 -6.87 -0.86
N ALA A 49 0.62 -7.13 -1.35
CA ALA A 49 -0.47 -7.66 -0.53
C ALA A 49 -0.60 -9.14 -0.82
N VAL A 50 -0.27 -9.97 0.16
CA VAL A 50 -0.36 -11.41 -0.01
C VAL A 50 -1.63 -11.92 0.65
N GLY A 51 -2.09 -13.07 0.21
CA GLY A 51 -3.25 -13.68 0.83
C GLY A 51 -4.58 -13.08 0.43
N THR A 52 -4.59 -12.23 -0.59
CA THR A 52 -5.84 -11.65 -1.05
C THR A 52 -6.22 -12.28 -2.37
N ASP A 53 -7.50 -12.60 -2.52
CA ASP A 53 -8.03 -13.13 -3.76
C ASP A 53 -8.80 -12.10 -4.52
N ARG A 54 -8.63 -10.85 -4.23
CA ARG A 54 -9.36 -9.82 -4.93
C ARG A 54 -8.77 -9.57 -6.30
N ASP A 55 -9.65 -9.18 -7.20
CA ASP A 55 -9.24 -8.74 -8.52
C ASP A 55 -8.49 -7.43 -8.37
N PRO A 56 -7.31 -7.27 -8.95
CA PRO A 56 -6.59 -6.00 -8.85
C PRO A 56 -7.41 -4.80 -9.28
N VAL A 57 -8.23 -4.95 -10.31
CA VAL A 57 -9.06 -3.84 -10.78
C VAL A 57 -10.04 -3.41 -9.70
N ALA A 58 -10.54 -4.35 -8.91
CA ALA A 58 -11.49 -4.02 -7.88
C ALA A 58 -10.88 -3.25 -6.72
N LEU A 59 -9.56 -3.24 -6.63
CA LEU A 59 -8.90 -2.51 -5.55
C LEU A 59 -8.67 -1.04 -5.88
N LEU A 60 -8.75 -0.69 -7.15
CA LEU A 60 -8.46 0.69 -7.56
C LEU A 60 -9.44 1.65 -6.92
N GLY A 61 -8.91 2.69 -6.31
CA GLY A 61 -9.72 3.71 -5.68
C GLY A 61 -10.20 3.38 -4.29
N LEU A 62 -9.92 2.18 -3.79
CA LEU A 62 -10.36 1.84 -2.44
C LEU A 62 -9.52 2.57 -1.41
N PRO A 63 -10.14 3.02 -0.33
CA PRO A 63 -9.36 3.49 0.81
C PRO A 63 -8.67 2.31 1.48
N ALA A 64 -7.51 2.58 2.04
CA ALA A 64 -6.73 1.54 2.67
C ALA A 64 -5.99 2.13 3.87
N THR A 65 -5.63 1.26 4.80
CA THR A 65 -4.78 1.63 5.91
C THR A 65 -3.48 0.88 5.77
N LEU A 66 -2.39 1.63 5.77
CA LEU A 66 -1.06 1.08 5.70
C LEU A 66 -0.47 1.12 7.10
N VAL A 67 -0.08 -0.03 7.61
CA VAL A 67 0.55 -0.12 8.93
C VAL A 67 1.98 -0.55 8.71
N VAL A 68 2.91 0.23 9.24
CA VAL A 68 4.33 -0.08 9.15
C VAL A 68 4.80 -0.49 10.53
N THR A 69 5.35 -1.69 10.64
CA THR A 69 5.87 -2.22 11.89
C THR A 69 7.24 -2.80 11.60
N ASN A 70 8.24 -2.34 12.32
CA ASN A 70 9.63 -2.77 12.09
C ASN A 70 10.01 -2.61 10.64
N ARG A 71 9.58 -1.51 10.05
CA ARG A 71 9.84 -1.17 8.65
C ARG A 71 9.18 -2.12 7.66
N GLN A 72 8.21 -2.89 8.11
CA GLN A 72 7.49 -3.79 7.22
C GLN A 72 6.08 -3.28 7.03
N PRO A 73 5.71 -2.93 5.81
CA PRO A 73 4.37 -2.41 5.55
C PRO A 73 3.36 -3.54 5.39
N THR A 74 2.19 -3.32 5.96
CA THR A 74 1.05 -4.21 5.79
C THR A 74 -0.14 -3.36 5.41
N VAL A 75 -0.86 -3.74 4.37
CA VAL A 75 -1.99 -2.96 3.90
C VAL A 75 -3.28 -3.69 4.22
N THR A 76 -4.27 -2.94 4.69
CA THR A 76 -5.63 -3.43 4.90
C THR A 76 -6.55 -2.57 4.06
N PHE A 77 -7.36 -3.20 3.23
CA PHE A 77 -8.26 -2.47 2.35
C PHE A 77 -9.58 -2.24 3.08
N ASP A 78 -10.02 -0.99 3.11
CA ASP A 78 -11.26 -0.61 3.77
C ASP A 78 -12.37 -0.57 2.73
N GLU A 79 -13.36 -1.41 2.89
CA GLU A 79 -14.45 -1.48 1.91
C GLU A 79 -15.70 -0.88 2.43
#